data_d1322368eaaa9e92229a56b1bc01f106
#
_entry.id   d1322368eaaa9e92229a56b1bc01f106
#
_cell.length_a   1.000
_cell.length_b   1.000
_cell.length_c   1.000
_cell.angle_alpha   90.00
_cell.angle_beta   90.00
_cell.angle_gamma   90.00
#
_symmetry.space_group_name_H-M   'P 1'
#
loop_
_entity.id
_entity.type
_entity.pdbx_description
1 polymer ?
#
loop_
_entity_poly.entity_id
_entity_poly.type
_entity_poly.pdbx_seq_one_letter_code
_entity_poly.pdbx_strand_id
1 'polypeptide(L)'
;MSYQKVIIEGHLGGDPEQRFFPSGDESSKFSVAVSEKWKSKEGEQKEKTTWFTCTASGGLAKVCNQYLRKGSEVLIDGKIQTGEYTDKDGVKRYTWELRADVMRMVGGKKDGEQSNGNSASRPAQNQSRSSQGAGPVNDPFDDSQEIPF
;
A
#
# COMPACT_ATOMS: atom_id res chain seq x y z
N MET A 1 -24.89 15.53 20.14
CA MET A 1 -23.89 15.40 19.03
C MET A 1 -23.70 13.94 18.70
N SER A 2 -23.79 13.61 17.42
CA SER A 2 -23.50 12.26 16.95
C SER A 2 -22.17 12.26 16.24
N TYR A 3 -21.33 11.27 16.51
CA TYR A 3 -20.00 11.14 15.91
C TYR A 3 -19.82 9.75 15.31
N GLN A 4 -19.24 9.71 14.12
CA GLN A 4 -18.91 8.45 13.45
C GLN A 4 -17.53 8.56 12.81
N LYS A 5 -16.71 7.56 13.03
CA LYS A 5 -15.42 7.42 12.39
C LYS A 5 -15.11 5.95 12.12
N VAL A 6 -14.64 5.66 10.92
CA VAL A 6 -14.21 4.33 10.51
C VAL A 6 -12.82 4.44 9.89
N ILE A 7 -11.93 3.61 10.37
CA ILE A 7 -10.56 3.51 9.84
C ILE A 7 -10.34 2.09 9.37
N ILE A 8 -9.89 1.94 8.14
CA ILE A 8 -9.52 0.66 7.57
C ILE A 8 -8.15 0.73 6.93
N GLU A 9 -7.42 -0.36 6.96
CA GLU A 9 -6.15 -0.55 6.26
C GLU A 9 -6.23 -1.84 5.45
N GLY A 10 -5.85 -1.78 4.20
CA GLY A 10 -5.92 -2.94 3.31
C GLY A 10 -5.42 -2.64 1.92
N HIS A 11 -5.68 -3.56 1.01
CA HIS A 11 -5.20 -3.49 -0.37
C HIS A 11 -6.36 -3.25 -1.33
N LEU A 12 -6.13 -2.43 -2.37
CA LEU A 12 -7.10 -2.24 -3.43
C LEU A 12 -7.30 -3.52 -4.23
N GLY A 13 -8.57 -3.88 -4.44
CA GLY A 13 -8.94 -5.02 -5.27
C GLY A 13 -8.92 -4.75 -6.76
N GLY A 14 -8.92 -3.50 -7.16
CA GLY A 14 -8.88 -3.05 -8.55
C GLY A 14 -8.46 -1.59 -8.64
N ASP A 15 -8.25 -1.12 -9.86
CA ASP A 15 -7.96 0.29 -10.10
C ASP A 15 -9.18 1.15 -9.69
N PRO A 16 -8.96 2.39 -9.18
CA PRO A 16 -10.05 3.29 -8.87
C PRO A 16 -10.89 3.64 -10.10
N GLU A 17 -12.17 3.65 -9.93
CA GLU A 17 -13.13 4.08 -10.95
C GLU A 17 -13.36 5.58 -10.83
N GLN A 18 -12.90 6.32 -11.82
CA GLN A 18 -13.07 7.76 -11.90
C GLN A 18 -14.45 8.10 -12.47
N ARG A 19 -15.14 9.00 -11.80
CA ARG A 19 -16.41 9.55 -12.25
C ARG A 19 -16.44 11.07 -12.07
N PHE A 20 -17.17 11.73 -12.94
CA PHE A 20 -17.42 13.16 -12.85
C PHE A 20 -18.91 13.39 -12.59
N PHE A 21 -19.19 14.25 -11.62
CA PHE A 21 -20.55 14.71 -11.38
C PHE A 21 -20.93 15.82 -12.37
N PRO A 22 -22.24 16.07 -12.59
CA PRO A 22 -22.69 17.19 -13.43
C PRO A 22 -22.20 18.57 -12.97
N SER A 23 -21.86 18.69 -11.67
CA SER A 23 -21.25 19.90 -11.11
C SER A 23 -19.78 20.11 -11.53
N GLY A 24 -19.15 19.12 -12.19
CA GLY A 24 -17.74 19.11 -12.55
C GLY A 24 -16.81 18.53 -11.49
N ASP A 25 -17.35 18.14 -10.34
CA ASP A 25 -16.59 17.50 -9.27
C ASP A 25 -16.17 16.08 -9.66
N GLU A 26 -14.94 15.77 -9.37
CA GLU A 26 -14.39 14.44 -9.58
C GLU A 26 -14.66 13.53 -8.38
N SER A 27 -15.02 12.29 -8.65
CA SER A 27 -15.13 11.25 -7.66
C SER A 27 -14.31 10.02 -8.02
N SER A 28 -13.92 9.29 -7.01
CA SER A 28 -13.20 8.03 -7.13
C SER A 28 -13.92 6.97 -6.33
N LYS A 29 -14.18 5.82 -6.94
CA LYS A 29 -14.77 4.66 -6.28
C LYS A 29 -13.84 3.47 -6.42
N PHE A 30 -13.53 2.83 -5.30
CA PHE A 30 -12.63 1.68 -5.28
C PHE A 30 -13.00 0.73 -4.14
N SER A 31 -12.58 -0.52 -4.25
CA SER A 31 -12.75 -1.52 -3.21
C SER A 31 -11.45 -1.79 -2.48
N VAL A 32 -11.53 -1.93 -1.17
CA VAL A 32 -10.41 -2.25 -0.30
C VAL A 32 -10.67 -3.57 0.40
N ALA A 33 -9.73 -4.50 0.25
CA ALA A 33 -9.73 -5.78 0.94
C ALA A 33 -9.00 -5.65 2.27
N VAL A 34 -9.71 -5.90 3.35
CA VAL A 34 -9.14 -5.97 4.70
C VAL A 34 -9.10 -7.43 5.12
N SER A 35 -7.91 -7.96 5.26
CA SER A 35 -7.68 -9.37 5.61
C SER A 35 -7.28 -9.51 7.07
N GLU A 36 -8.01 -10.34 7.78
CA GLU A 36 -7.74 -10.70 9.16
C GLU A 36 -7.25 -12.14 9.23
N LYS A 37 -6.17 -12.36 9.94
CA LYS A 37 -5.61 -13.69 10.16
C LYS A 37 -5.62 -14.01 11.65
N TRP A 38 -6.14 -15.17 12.00
CA TRP A 38 -6.16 -15.64 13.39
C TRP A 38 -5.89 -17.14 13.46
N LYS A 39 -5.45 -17.59 14.63
CA LYS A 39 -5.37 -19.00 14.94
C LYS A 39 -6.65 -19.46 15.61
N SER A 40 -7.22 -20.56 15.13
CA SER A 40 -8.34 -21.23 15.81
C SER A 40 -7.86 -21.88 17.12
N LYS A 41 -8.80 -22.27 17.98
CA LYS A 41 -8.51 -23.02 19.20
C LYS A 41 -7.83 -24.37 18.94
N GLU A 42 -7.96 -24.90 17.71
CA GLU A 42 -7.36 -26.13 17.24
C GLU A 42 -5.97 -25.94 16.63
N GLY A 43 -5.44 -24.70 16.63
CA GLY A 43 -4.13 -24.36 16.09
C GLY A 43 -4.06 -24.14 14.59
N GLU A 44 -5.18 -24.17 13.88
CA GLU A 44 -5.27 -23.87 12.46
C GLU A 44 -5.24 -22.36 12.18
N GLN A 45 -4.48 -21.95 11.18
CA GLN A 45 -4.52 -20.57 10.69
C GLN A 45 -5.77 -20.36 9.84
N LYS A 46 -6.57 -19.37 10.23
CA LYS A 46 -7.75 -18.93 9.48
C LYS A 46 -7.57 -17.51 8.99
N GLU A 47 -8.12 -17.24 7.83
CA GLU A 47 -8.10 -15.94 7.19
C GLU A 47 -9.52 -15.57 6.74
N LYS A 48 -9.89 -14.33 6.98
CA LYS A 48 -11.14 -13.74 6.49
C LYS A 48 -10.82 -12.41 5.83
N THR A 49 -11.33 -12.22 4.62
CA THR A 49 -11.21 -10.97 3.89
C THR A 49 -12.56 -10.28 3.85
N THR A 50 -12.60 -9.04 4.30
CA THR A 50 -13.77 -8.17 4.22
C THR A 50 -13.53 -7.10 3.16
N TRP A 51 -14.48 -6.93 2.26
CA TRP A 51 -14.42 -5.95 1.19
C TRP A 51 -15.20 -4.69 1.55
N PHE A 52 -14.51 -3.55 1.52
CA PHE A 52 -15.14 -2.25 1.71
C PHE A 52 -15.18 -1.50 0.39
N THR A 53 -16.35 -0.99 0.05
CA THR A 53 -16.49 -0.04 -1.06
C THR A 53 -16.21 1.35 -0.52
N CYS A 54 -15.18 1.99 -1.06
CA CYS A 54 -14.73 3.31 -0.65
C CYS A 54 -15.03 4.32 -1.76
N THR A 55 -15.45 5.50 -1.35
CA THR A 55 -15.67 6.65 -2.25
C THR A 55 -14.89 7.86 -1.76
N ALA A 56 -14.28 8.57 -2.68
CA ALA A 56 -13.62 9.83 -2.42
C ALA A 56 -14.17 10.90 -3.37
N SER A 57 -14.13 12.15 -2.98
CA SER A 57 -14.61 13.27 -3.79
C SER A 57 -13.64 14.45 -3.76
N GLY A 58 -13.74 15.30 -4.77
CA GLY A 58 -12.94 16.52 -4.87
C GLY A 58 -11.45 16.27 -5.00
N GLY A 59 -10.64 17.02 -4.25
CA GLY A 59 -9.19 16.91 -4.30
C GLY A 59 -8.65 15.53 -3.92
N LEU A 60 -9.31 14.86 -2.96
CA LEU A 60 -8.94 13.50 -2.56
C LEU A 60 -9.20 12.49 -3.68
N ALA A 61 -10.28 12.64 -4.43
CA ALA A 61 -10.57 11.79 -5.58
C ALA A 61 -9.49 11.89 -6.66
N LYS A 62 -9.00 13.09 -6.93
CA LYS A 62 -7.90 13.31 -7.88
C LYS A 62 -6.64 12.55 -7.46
N VAL A 63 -6.28 12.64 -6.20
CA VAL A 63 -5.14 11.91 -5.64
C VAL A 63 -5.34 10.40 -5.76
N CYS A 64 -6.52 9.89 -5.41
CA CYS A 64 -6.83 8.48 -5.53
C CYS A 64 -6.74 7.99 -6.98
N ASN A 65 -7.34 8.72 -7.92
CA ASN A 65 -7.32 8.34 -9.33
C ASN A 65 -5.91 8.40 -9.96
N GLN A 66 -5.07 9.31 -9.47
CA GLN A 66 -3.72 9.49 -9.99
C GLN A 66 -2.72 8.46 -9.44
N TYR A 67 -2.78 8.14 -8.16
CA TYR A 67 -1.75 7.36 -7.47
C TYR A 67 -2.17 5.93 -7.15
N LEU A 68 -3.43 5.66 -6.91
CA LEU A 68 -3.90 4.33 -6.54
C LEU A 68 -4.01 3.40 -7.75
N ARG A 69 -3.61 2.15 -7.54
CA ARG A 69 -3.73 1.06 -8.51
C ARG A 69 -4.14 -0.21 -7.79
N LYS A 70 -4.59 -1.21 -8.53
CA LYS A 70 -4.84 -2.54 -8.00
C LYS A 70 -3.64 -3.03 -7.18
N GLY A 71 -3.90 -3.49 -5.96
CA GLY A 71 -2.88 -3.98 -5.05
C GLY A 71 -2.18 -2.91 -4.19
N SER A 72 -2.47 -1.63 -4.39
CA SER A 72 -1.95 -0.57 -3.50
C SER A 72 -2.46 -0.77 -2.08
N GLU A 73 -1.55 -0.67 -1.12
CA GLU A 73 -1.89 -0.69 0.30
C GLU A 73 -2.21 0.70 0.80
N VAL A 74 -3.38 0.85 1.40
CA VAL A 74 -3.90 2.15 1.81
C VAL A 74 -4.54 2.09 3.19
N LEU A 75 -4.42 3.18 3.91
CA LEU A 75 -5.19 3.46 5.11
C LEU A 75 -6.25 4.51 4.76
N ILE A 76 -7.49 4.19 5.00
CA ILE A 76 -8.64 5.06 4.76
C ILE A 76 -9.28 5.42 6.09
N ASP A 77 -9.44 6.70 6.33
CA ASP A 77 -10.18 7.26 7.44
C ASP A 77 -11.40 7.99 6.89
N GLY A 78 -12.58 7.66 7.39
CA GLY A 78 -13.80 8.23 6.87
C GLY A 78 -15.04 7.87 7.67
N LYS A 79 -16.17 7.88 6.99
CA LYS A 79 -17.49 7.62 7.57
C LYS A 79 -18.28 6.68 6.69
N ILE A 80 -19.09 5.83 7.31
CA ILE A 80 -20.04 4.99 6.57
C ILE A 80 -21.18 5.86 6.08
N GLN A 81 -21.44 5.77 4.81
CA GLN A 81 -22.58 6.40 4.15
C GLN A 81 -23.52 5.31 3.66
N THR A 82 -24.78 5.43 4.01
CA THR A 82 -25.80 4.50 3.55
C THR A 82 -26.63 5.16 2.44
N GLY A 83 -26.91 4.41 1.40
CA GLY A 83 -27.82 4.81 0.33
C GLY A 83 -28.94 3.80 0.16
N GLU A 84 -30.01 4.24 -0.40
CA GLU A 84 -31.13 3.38 -0.82
C GLU A 84 -31.30 3.48 -2.33
N TYR A 85 -31.55 2.36 -2.97
CA TYR A 85 -32.02 2.33 -4.34
C TYR A 85 -33.07 1.24 -4.52
N THR A 86 -33.95 1.45 -5.47
CA THR A 86 -34.97 0.45 -5.85
C THR A 86 -34.45 -0.28 -7.08
N ASP A 87 -34.36 -1.61 -6.98
CA ASP A 87 -33.94 -2.43 -8.12
C ASP A 87 -35.08 -2.60 -9.14
N LYS A 88 -34.81 -3.29 -10.24
CA LYS A 88 -35.76 -3.53 -11.33
C LYS A 88 -37.02 -4.31 -10.88
N ASP A 89 -36.92 -5.06 -9.79
CA ASP A 89 -37.98 -5.87 -9.22
C ASP A 89 -38.84 -5.10 -8.19
N GLY A 90 -38.56 -3.81 -7.99
CA GLY A 90 -39.25 -2.97 -7.03
C GLY A 90 -38.84 -3.18 -5.58
N VAL A 91 -37.77 -3.91 -5.33
CA VAL A 91 -37.23 -4.17 -3.98
C VAL A 91 -36.27 -3.05 -3.58
N LYS A 92 -36.49 -2.50 -2.40
CA LYS A 92 -35.54 -1.53 -1.81
C LYS A 92 -34.25 -2.25 -1.42
N ARG A 93 -33.11 -1.73 -1.94
CA ARG A 93 -31.76 -2.19 -1.61
C ARG A 93 -31.02 -1.11 -0.87
N TYR A 94 -30.24 -1.51 0.11
CA TYR A 94 -29.37 -0.62 0.88
C TYR A 94 -27.95 -0.79 0.42
N THR A 95 -27.27 0.32 0.23
CA THR A 95 -25.83 0.35 -0.05
C THR A 95 -25.07 0.90 1.13
N TRP A 96 -23.90 0.36 1.37
CA TRP A 96 -22.98 0.78 2.41
C TRP A 96 -21.67 1.15 1.75
N GLU A 97 -21.28 2.40 1.84
CA GLU A 97 -20.05 2.90 1.27
C GLU A 97 -19.25 3.64 2.35
N LEU A 98 -17.94 3.45 2.35
CA LEU A 98 -17.05 4.21 3.20
C LEU A 98 -16.64 5.49 2.43
N ARG A 99 -17.18 6.62 2.86
CA ARG A 99 -16.74 7.91 2.34
C ARG A 99 -15.42 8.27 2.99
N ALA A 100 -14.37 8.32 2.17
CA ALA A 100 -13.04 8.68 2.61
C ALA A 100 -12.93 10.18 2.87
N ASP A 101 -12.49 10.55 4.05
CA ASP A 101 -12.08 11.90 4.41
C ASP A 101 -10.55 12.06 4.30
N VAL A 102 -9.81 10.99 4.62
CA VAL A 102 -8.35 10.93 4.52
C VAL A 102 -7.95 9.61 3.88
N MET A 103 -7.00 9.66 2.97
CA MET A 103 -6.35 8.50 2.39
C MET A 103 -4.84 8.64 2.54
N ARG A 104 -4.19 7.57 2.99
CA ARG A 104 -2.73 7.47 3.05
C ARG A 104 -2.27 6.18 2.38
N MET A 105 -1.26 6.27 1.56
CA MET A 105 -0.57 5.09 1.05
C MET A 105 0.39 4.59 2.13
N VAL A 106 0.21 3.35 2.54
CA VAL A 106 0.96 2.73 3.65
C VAL A 106 2.10 1.87 3.12
N GLY A 107 1.85 1.10 2.07
CA GLY A 107 2.87 0.31 1.40
C GLY A 107 3.87 1.19 0.70
N GLY A 108 5.11 1.21 1.17
CA GLY A 108 6.20 1.80 0.41
C GLY A 108 6.29 1.06 -0.92
N LYS A 109 6.10 1.78 -2.03
CA LYS A 109 6.56 1.31 -3.31
C LYS A 109 8.01 0.94 -3.12
N LYS A 110 8.34 -0.31 -3.30
CA LYS A 110 9.68 -0.65 -3.78
C LYS A 110 9.72 -0.12 -5.21
N ASP A 111 9.89 1.16 -5.34
CA ASP A 111 10.35 1.72 -6.58
C ASP A 111 11.69 1.04 -6.83
N GLY A 112 11.69 0.16 -7.82
CA GLY A 112 12.92 -0.27 -8.42
C GLY A 112 13.67 1.01 -8.72
N GLU A 113 14.65 1.28 -7.91
CA GLU A 113 15.58 2.37 -8.02
C GLU A 113 16.29 2.20 -9.34
N GLN A 114 15.74 2.80 -10.37
CA GLN A 114 16.54 3.17 -11.51
C GLN A 114 17.42 4.31 -11.03
N SER A 115 18.46 3.95 -10.30
CA SER A 115 19.57 4.84 -10.11
C SER A 115 20.22 5.01 -11.48
N ASN A 116 19.82 6.06 -12.16
CA ASN A 116 20.54 6.55 -13.31
C ASN A 116 21.85 7.16 -12.79
N GLY A 117 22.76 6.27 -12.42
CA GLY A 117 24.12 6.62 -12.08
C GLY A 117 24.84 7.05 -13.34
N ASN A 118 24.81 8.33 -13.61
CA ASN A 118 25.70 8.94 -14.57
C ASN A 118 27.12 8.93 -14.00
N SER A 119 27.79 7.80 -14.12
CA SER A 119 29.22 7.69 -13.82
C SER A 119 30.00 8.29 -14.96
N ALA A 120 30.34 9.53 -14.82
CA ALA A 120 31.39 10.12 -15.63
C ALA A 120 32.70 9.39 -15.39
N SER A 121 33.12 8.64 -16.35
CA SER A 121 34.42 8.00 -16.44
C SER A 121 35.53 9.04 -16.44
N ARG A 122 36.40 9.02 -15.43
CA ARG A 122 37.70 9.61 -15.50
C ARG A 122 38.72 8.54 -15.83
N PRO A 123 39.62 8.76 -16.78
CA PRO A 123 40.61 7.79 -17.17
C PRO A 123 41.69 7.70 -16.11
N ALA A 124 42.07 6.47 -15.81
CA ALA A 124 43.18 6.13 -14.96
C ALA A 124 44.49 6.46 -15.67
N GLN A 125 45.35 7.19 -15.01
CA GLN A 125 46.74 7.29 -15.37
C GLN A 125 47.57 6.34 -14.51
N ASN A 126 48.20 5.45 -15.22
CA ASN A 126 49.13 4.44 -14.83
C ASN A 126 50.39 5.05 -14.18
N GLN A 127 50.79 4.55 -13.03
CA GLN A 127 52.22 4.47 -12.70
C GLN A 127 52.51 3.30 -11.76
N SER A 128 53.23 2.39 -12.33
CA SER A 128 53.92 1.28 -11.72
C SER A 128 54.96 1.73 -10.69
N ARG A 129 55.06 1.01 -9.56
CA ARG A 129 56.37 0.58 -9.02
C ARG A 129 56.19 -0.47 -7.92
N SER A 130 56.87 -1.51 -8.18
CA SER A 130 57.31 -2.66 -7.41
C SER A 130 57.77 -2.38 -5.97
N SER A 131 57.42 -3.28 -5.05
CA SER A 131 58.35 -4.15 -4.35
C SER A 131 57.72 -4.84 -3.14
N GLN A 132 57.79 -6.14 -3.14
CA GLN A 132 58.21 -7.10 -2.15
C GLN A 132 57.87 -6.84 -0.67
N GLY A 133 57.29 -7.86 -0.07
CA GLY A 133 57.27 -8.02 1.38
C GLY A 133 56.29 -9.10 1.85
N ALA A 134 56.83 -10.24 2.11
CA ALA A 134 56.23 -11.46 2.61
C ALA A 134 55.48 -11.31 3.95
N GLY A 135 54.54 -12.24 4.16
CA GLY A 135 54.16 -12.69 5.48
C GLY A 135 52.71 -13.17 5.57
N PRO A 136 52.46 -14.47 5.80
CA PRO A 136 51.11 -14.93 6.10
C PRO A 136 50.84 -14.68 7.59
N VAL A 137 49.78 -13.99 7.87
CA VAL A 137 49.22 -13.97 9.22
C VAL A 137 47.91 -14.73 9.20
N ASN A 138 47.98 -15.93 9.74
CA ASN A 138 46.86 -16.67 10.25
C ASN A 138 46.16 -15.82 11.28
N ASP A 139 44.90 -15.59 11.09
CA ASP A 139 44.01 -15.20 12.18
C ASP A 139 42.81 -16.12 12.22
N PRO A 140 42.77 -17.03 13.20
CA PRO A 140 41.58 -17.82 13.46
C PRO A 140 40.69 -17.06 14.46
N PHE A 141 39.74 -16.33 14.00
CA PHE A 141 38.64 -15.96 14.83
C PHE A 141 37.35 -16.54 14.23
N ASP A 142 37.16 -17.79 14.62
CA ASP A 142 35.86 -18.41 14.73
C ASP A 142 35.15 -17.76 15.93
N ASP A 143 34.14 -16.96 15.67
CA ASP A 143 33.23 -16.53 16.72
C ASP A 143 31.81 -16.75 16.24
N SER A 144 31.43 -18.04 16.35
CA SER A 144 30.05 -18.47 16.33
C SER A 144 29.41 -17.98 17.65
N GLN A 145 28.87 -16.79 17.62
CA GLN A 145 27.92 -16.40 18.65
C GLN A 145 26.51 -16.46 18.09
N GLU A 146 25.87 -17.57 18.37
CA GLU A 146 24.43 -17.69 18.32
C GLU A 146 23.82 -16.64 19.25
N ILE A 147 22.99 -15.80 18.67
CA ILE A 147 22.15 -14.89 19.43
C ILE A 147 20.85 -15.63 19.72
N PRO A 148 20.53 -15.96 20.96
CA PRO A 148 19.24 -16.55 21.30
C PRO A 148 18.15 -15.49 21.32
N PHE A 149 17.13 -15.72 20.54
CA PHE A 149 15.87 -15.02 20.67
C PHE A 149 14.89 -15.83 21.51
#